data_efd46e9ec19a36d8e9c362ee5c110d25
#
_entry.id   efd46e9ec19a36d8e9c362ee5c110d25
#
_cell.length_a   1.000
_cell.length_b   1.000
_cell.length_c   1.000
_cell.angle_alpha   90.00
_cell.angle_beta   90.00
_cell.angle_gamma   90.00
#
_symmetry.space_group_name_H-M   'P 1'
#
loop_
_entity.id
_entity.type
_entity.pdbx_description
1 polymer ?
#
loop_
_entity_poly.entity_id
_entity_poly.type
_entity_poly.pdbx_seq_one_letter_code
_entity_poly.pdbx_strand_id
1 'polypeptide(L)'
;MPPLTGQDLVDAGWQPGPKFPALLAAAAAYEERGIHDPAYLVKLLERDFGKEDPKIRLRDEAIPFSEAIKATCALDEKNIAGVRRFMSQLLRTPVIEAGAVMPDACPAGSAEATIPVGGAIAVKNAILPTAHSADICCSMFATVFQGESTTAKMLDALMDSTRFGFGGRPEEDRVDHPVLRESIWSNPFLNGLEEHAARHLADQGDGNHFASLGKLRVTRAFIESLGSAGHDDIARALHDAVTGHIDETDGVTFYTLVTHHGSRGLGAQLYTRGHKAAIRETNRIATGIPPAAAWLDVTTDAGADYWEALQYVGRWTRANHELIHSRFLERTAARAVTNFGNEHNFVWKRGETFLHGKGATPAWKDDDGRPLLGLIPLNMAAPILVTLGRDNEEFLSFAPHGAGRNQSRTATLRDFRKANGESDDRAVARAIADATRGLDIRWYYGKGDLTESPVGYKPAAQVRAQIEYFGLADVVAEVTPLGCIMAGDGGPQPWRRQDHLTPKQKRQIEHRADRRKDRQSLRHRETREDDAD
;
A
#
# COMPACT_ATOMS: atom_id res chain seq x y z
N MET A 1 -43.15 37.28 -25.78
CA MET A 1 -41.84 37.26 -25.10
C MET A 1 -40.75 37.01 -26.14
N PRO A 2 -39.49 37.43 -25.95
CA PRO A 2 -38.43 37.06 -26.88
C PRO A 2 -38.25 35.54 -26.90
N PRO A 3 -37.82 34.95 -28.03
CA PRO A 3 -37.61 33.52 -28.13
C PRO A 3 -36.46 33.07 -27.22
N LEU A 4 -36.50 31.80 -26.76
CA LEU A 4 -35.48 31.22 -25.93
C LEU A 4 -34.12 31.23 -26.66
N THR A 5 -33.09 31.76 -26.00
CA THR A 5 -31.76 31.92 -26.59
C THR A 5 -30.79 30.85 -26.08
N GLY A 6 -29.62 30.71 -26.75
CA GLY A 6 -28.55 29.85 -26.26
C GLY A 6 -28.03 30.28 -24.88
N GLN A 7 -28.09 31.59 -24.55
CA GLN A 7 -27.68 32.09 -23.25
C GLN A 7 -28.65 31.65 -22.16
N ASP A 8 -29.98 31.65 -22.44
CA ASP A 8 -30.98 31.17 -21.49
C ASP A 8 -30.81 29.68 -21.19
N LEU A 9 -30.38 28.88 -22.16
CA LEU A 9 -30.00 27.47 -21.95
C LEU A 9 -28.76 27.34 -21.07
N VAL A 10 -27.74 28.18 -21.28
CA VAL A 10 -26.53 28.23 -20.43
C VAL A 10 -26.90 28.64 -19.00
N ASP A 11 -27.70 29.68 -18.84
CA ASP A 11 -28.17 30.16 -17.53
C ASP A 11 -29.03 29.12 -16.81
N ALA A 12 -29.78 28.31 -17.59
CA ALA A 12 -30.48 27.13 -17.08
C ALA A 12 -29.57 25.93 -16.83
N GLY A 13 -28.23 26.05 -17.01
CA GLY A 13 -27.23 25.05 -16.71
C GLY A 13 -26.97 24.02 -17.82
N TRP A 14 -27.37 24.26 -19.05
CA TRP A 14 -27.00 23.43 -20.20
C TRP A 14 -25.57 23.75 -20.64
N GLN A 15 -24.81 22.70 -21.00
CA GLN A 15 -23.46 22.87 -21.53
C GLN A 15 -23.51 23.17 -23.04
N PRO A 16 -22.85 24.26 -23.53
CA PRO A 16 -22.71 24.51 -24.95
C PRO A 16 -22.11 23.33 -25.70
N GLY A 17 -22.72 22.88 -26.77
CA GLY A 17 -22.26 21.73 -27.51
C GLY A 17 -23.11 21.36 -28.73
N PRO A 18 -22.83 20.24 -29.40
CA PRO A 18 -23.52 19.81 -30.64
C PRO A 18 -25.04 19.66 -30.51
N LYS A 19 -25.57 19.51 -29.29
CA LYS A 19 -27.01 19.43 -29.02
C LYS A 19 -27.71 20.79 -29.03
N PHE A 20 -27.02 21.92 -28.89
CA PHE A 20 -27.61 23.25 -28.77
C PHE A 20 -28.50 23.64 -29.96
N PRO A 21 -28.12 23.40 -31.23
CA PRO A 21 -29.02 23.68 -32.36
C PRO A 21 -30.36 22.91 -32.29
N ALA A 22 -30.30 21.64 -31.88
CA ALA A 22 -31.51 20.82 -31.74
C ALA A 22 -32.40 21.28 -30.56
N LEU A 23 -31.78 21.68 -29.44
CA LEU A 23 -32.51 22.26 -28.29
C LEU A 23 -33.22 23.55 -28.66
N LEU A 24 -32.56 24.48 -29.34
CA LEU A 24 -33.14 25.74 -29.79
C LEU A 24 -34.25 25.51 -30.83
N ALA A 25 -34.10 24.57 -31.75
CA ALA A 25 -35.12 24.20 -32.71
C ALA A 25 -36.36 23.59 -32.01
N ALA A 26 -36.17 22.77 -31.00
CA ALA A 26 -37.28 22.23 -30.21
C ALA A 26 -37.96 23.30 -29.37
N ALA A 27 -37.20 24.25 -28.78
CA ALA A 27 -37.80 25.40 -28.09
C ALA A 27 -38.67 26.21 -29.01
N ALA A 28 -38.22 26.57 -30.21
CA ALA A 28 -38.99 27.30 -31.21
C ALA A 28 -40.27 26.53 -31.60
N ALA A 29 -40.21 25.21 -31.75
CA ALA A 29 -41.38 24.40 -32.04
C ALA A 29 -42.41 24.37 -30.88
N TYR A 30 -41.99 24.52 -29.64
CA TYR A 30 -42.89 24.69 -28.50
C TYR A 30 -43.49 26.10 -28.44
N GLU A 31 -42.69 27.14 -28.77
CA GLU A 31 -43.15 28.51 -28.86
C GLU A 31 -44.24 28.69 -29.94
N GLU A 32 -44.08 28.05 -31.11
CA GLU A 32 -45.11 27.99 -32.17
C GLU A 32 -46.40 27.33 -31.71
N ARG A 33 -46.37 26.47 -30.70
CA ARG A 33 -47.53 25.84 -30.07
C ARG A 33 -48.14 26.68 -28.93
N GLY A 34 -47.61 27.89 -28.72
CA GLY A 34 -48.13 28.82 -27.73
C GLY A 34 -47.52 28.71 -26.34
N ILE A 35 -46.41 27.99 -26.19
CA ILE A 35 -45.68 27.87 -24.93
C ILE A 35 -44.55 28.89 -24.93
N HIS A 36 -44.72 29.98 -24.18
CA HIS A 36 -43.77 31.11 -24.17
C HIS A 36 -43.10 31.35 -22.81
N ASP A 37 -43.41 30.54 -21.80
CA ASP A 37 -42.75 30.62 -20.48
C ASP A 37 -41.35 29.95 -20.55
N PRO A 38 -40.25 30.72 -20.41
CA PRO A 38 -38.89 30.18 -20.51
C PRO A 38 -38.63 29.07 -19.52
N ALA A 39 -39.12 29.19 -18.27
CA ALA A 39 -38.90 28.17 -17.23
C ALA A 39 -39.61 26.85 -17.54
N TYR A 40 -40.77 26.94 -18.19
CA TYR A 40 -41.52 25.76 -18.63
C TYR A 40 -40.91 25.15 -19.89
N LEU A 41 -40.42 25.96 -20.82
CA LEU A 41 -39.70 25.49 -22.01
C LEU A 41 -38.43 24.69 -21.60
N VAL A 42 -37.66 25.22 -20.67
CA VAL A 42 -36.47 24.51 -20.13
C VAL A 42 -36.86 23.14 -19.56
N LYS A 43 -37.96 23.03 -18.79
CA LYS A 43 -38.43 21.73 -18.25
C LYS A 43 -38.87 20.76 -19.35
N LEU A 44 -39.47 21.24 -20.42
CA LEU A 44 -39.84 20.41 -21.56
C LEU A 44 -38.62 19.91 -22.31
N LEU A 45 -37.60 20.77 -22.50
CA LEU A 45 -36.34 20.40 -23.10
C LEU A 45 -35.55 19.38 -22.23
N GLU A 46 -35.58 19.57 -20.92
CA GLU A 46 -34.98 18.60 -19.98
C GLU A 46 -35.65 17.21 -20.07
N ARG A 47 -36.96 17.18 -20.18
CA ARG A 47 -37.75 15.94 -20.37
C ARG A 47 -37.42 15.23 -21.68
N ASP A 48 -37.33 15.97 -22.79
CA ASP A 48 -37.25 15.41 -24.13
C ASP A 48 -35.81 15.08 -24.57
N PHE A 49 -34.83 15.84 -24.11
CA PHE A 49 -33.41 15.69 -24.48
C PHE A 49 -32.52 15.15 -23.37
N GLY A 50 -33.00 15.14 -22.13
CA GLY A 50 -32.19 14.88 -20.94
C GLY A 50 -31.14 15.97 -20.75
N LYS A 51 -31.03 16.53 -19.54
CA LYS A 51 -29.97 17.46 -19.19
C LYS A 51 -28.80 16.65 -18.63
N GLU A 52 -27.65 16.77 -19.26
CA GLU A 52 -26.44 16.21 -18.70
C GLU A 52 -25.97 17.13 -17.58
N ASP A 53 -25.78 16.60 -16.39
CA ASP A 53 -25.15 17.34 -15.31
C ASP A 53 -23.74 17.80 -15.73
N PRO A 54 -23.31 19.00 -15.29
CA PRO A 54 -21.97 19.47 -15.60
C PRO A 54 -20.94 18.48 -15.06
N LYS A 55 -20.10 17.93 -15.97
CA LYS A 55 -19.07 16.99 -15.58
C LYS A 55 -18.06 17.64 -14.63
N ILE A 56 -17.75 16.94 -13.56
CA ILE A 56 -16.69 17.29 -12.61
C ILE A 56 -15.36 17.41 -13.38
N ARG A 57 -14.52 18.40 -13.03
CA ARG A 57 -13.21 18.62 -13.63
C ARG A 57 -12.12 18.68 -12.55
N LEU A 58 -10.87 18.51 -12.97
CA LEU A 58 -9.74 18.84 -12.11
C LEU A 58 -9.84 20.30 -11.65
N ARG A 59 -9.38 20.58 -10.44
CA ARG A 59 -9.14 21.95 -9.99
C ARG A 59 -8.08 22.58 -10.89
N ASP A 60 -8.17 23.87 -11.11
CA ASP A 60 -7.17 24.63 -11.86
C ASP A 60 -5.81 24.59 -11.13
N GLU A 61 -5.84 24.70 -9.81
CA GLU A 61 -4.67 24.61 -8.93
C GLU A 61 -4.81 23.46 -7.92
N ALA A 62 -3.66 22.95 -7.47
CA ALA A 62 -3.61 21.95 -6.41
C ALA A 62 -3.94 22.62 -5.06
N ILE A 63 -4.66 21.89 -4.20
CA ILE A 63 -4.74 22.30 -2.79
C ILE A 63 -3.37 22.13 -2.12
N PRO A 64 -3.05 22.93 -1.08
CA PRO A 64 -1.81 22.78 -0.33
C PRO A 64 -1.74 21.43 0.38
N PHE A 65 -0.53 21.00 0.72
CA PHE A 65 -0.29 19.78 1.50
C PHE A 65 0.86 19.97 2.48
N SER A 66 0.91 19.16 3.52
CA SER A 66 1.92 19.21 4.57
C SER A 66 3.09 18.29 4.25
N GLU A 67 4.30 18.76 4.55
CA GLU A 67 5.55 18.06 4.25
C GLU A 67 6.32 17.72 5.53
N ALA A 68 6.25 16.48 5.99
CA ALA A 68 7.05 15.98 7.11
C ALA A 68 8.43 15.46 6.65
N ILE A 69 9.05 16.09 5.67
CA ILE A 69 10.33 15.66 5.11
C ILE A 69 11.28 16.86 4.92
N LYS A 70 12.56 16.68 5.30
CA LYS A 70 13.63 17.65 5.09
C LYS A 70 14.78 17.02 4.33
N ALA A 71 15.33 17.76 3.36
CA ALA A 71 16.55 17.38 2.68
C ALA A 71 17.76 17.52 3.61
N THR A 72 18.66 16.55 3.54
CA THR A 72 19.98 16.57 4.20
C THR A 72 21.13 16.57 3.20
N CYS A 73 20.83 16.30 1.93
CA CYS A 73 21.79 16.30 0.83
C CYS A 73 21.09 16.60 -0.51
N ALA A 74 21.87 16.89 -1.55
CA ALA A 74 21.35 17.18 -2.90
C ALA A 74 20.48 16.05 -3.49
N LEU A 75 20.74 14.80 -3.10
CA LEU A 75 19.92 13.66 -3.54
C LEU A 75 18.52 13.70 -2.92
N ASP A 76 18.43 14.08 -1.63
CA ASP A 76 17.16 14.30 -0.95
C ASP A 76 16.38 15.45 -1.62
N GLU A 77 17.03 16.56 -1.94
CA GLU A 77 16.40 17.71 -2.61
C GLU A 77 15.76 17.30 -3.94
N LYS A 78 16.48 16.53 -4.75
CA LYS A 78 15.97 16.00 -6.01
C LYS A 78 14.77 15.06 -5.81
N ASN A 79 14.84 14.21 -4.79
CA ASN A 79 13.75 13.30 -4.43
C ASN A 79 12.51 14.09 -4.00
N ILE A 80 12.66 15.06 -3.10
CA ILE A 80 11.56 15.90 -2.58
C ILE A 80 10.93 16.72 -3.70
N ALA A 81 11.72 17.29 -4.63
CA ALA A 81 11.18 17.97 -5.80
C ALA A 81 10.30 17.05 -6.66
N GLY A 82 10.70 15.78 -6.78
CA GLY A 82 9.87 14.74 -7.42
C GLY A 82 8.58 14.49 -6.66
N VAL A 83 8.63 14.33 -5.34
CA VAL A 83 7.46 14.13 -4.47
C VAL A 83 6.47 15.29 -4.59
N ARG A 84 6.95 16.53 -4.51
CA ARG A 84 6.13 17.75 -4.68
C ARG A 84 5.40 17.78 -6.02
N ARG A 85 6.09 17.42 -7.10
CA ARG A 85 5.47 17.35 -8.43
C ARG A 85 4.34 16.33 -8.48
N PHE A 86 4.53 15.14 -7.90
CA PHE A 86 3.50 14.10 -7.85
C PHE A 86 2.29 14.55 -7.02
N MET A 87 2.52 15.11 -5.83
CA MET A 87 1.45 15.62 -4.97
C MET A 87 0.69 16.76 -5.62
N SER A 88 1.37 17.73 -6.23
CA SER A 88 0.73 18.86 -6.92
C SER A 88 -0.17 18.41 -8.08
N GLN A 89 0.16 17.33 -8.77
CA GLN A 89 -0.72 16.77 -9.81
C GLN A 89 -1.93 16.05 -9.20
N LEU A 90 -1.71 15.23 -8.18
CA LEU A 90 -2.75 14.44 -7.53
C LEU A 90 -3.79 15.33 -6.83
N LEU A 91 -3.34 16.37 -6.12
CA LEU A 91 -4.18 17.24 -5.29
C LEU A 91 -5.08 18.21 -6.10
N ARG A 92 -5.02 18.15 -7.42
CA ARG A 92 -6.02 18.77 -8.30
C ARG A 92 -7.30 17.92 -8.41
N THR A 93 -7.27 16.69 -7.93
CA THR A 93 -8.44 15.77 -7.97
C THR A 93 -9.54 16.28 -7.04
N PRO A 94 -10.77 16.51 -7.51
CA PRO A 94 -11.78 17.28 -6.78
C PRO A 94 -12.29 16.62 -5.49
N VAL A 95 -12.21 15.30 -5.37
CA VAL A 95 -12.64 14.54 -4.17
C VAL A 95 -11.60 14.52 -3.05
N ILE A 96 -10.37 15.00 -3.31
CA ILE A 96 -9.31 15.04 -2.30
C ILE A 96 -9.41 16.36 -1.53
N GLU A 97 -9.46 16.29 -0.21
CA GLU A 97 -9.61 17.44 0.68
C GLU A 97 -8.30 17.87 1.35
N ALA A 98 -7.38 16.93 1.55
CA ALA A 98 -6.07 17.23 2.16
C ALA A 98 -5.01 16.21 1.72
N GLY A 99 -3.73 16.58 1.89
CA GLY A 99 -2.60 15.70 1.60
C GLY A 99 -1.44 15.94 2.57
N ALA A 100 -0.63 14.90 2.78
CA ALA A 100 0.60 14.97 3.54
C ALA A 100 1.65 14.01 2.98
N VAL A 101 2.93 14.28 3.23
CA VAL A 101 4.02 13.37 2.90
C VAL A 101 4.93 13.16 4.10
N MET A 102 5.40 11.91 4.27
CA MET A 102 6.18 11.43 5.40
C MET A 102 7.70 11.51 5.09
N PRO A 103 8.59 11.35 6.11
CA PRO A 103 10.05 11.40 5.94
C PRO A 103 10.61 10.42 4.92
N ASP A 104 9.96 9.28 4.74
CA ASP A 104 10.34 8.23 3.79
C ASP A 104 9.84 8.50 2.35
N ALA A 105 9.18 9.62 2.09
CA ALA A 105 8.55 9.88 0.80
C ALA A 105 9.53 9.81 -0.37
N CYS A 106 9.06 9.16 -1.46
CA CYS A 106 9.75 9.13 -2.74
C CYS A 106 8.75 8.99 -3.91
N PRO A 107 9.10 9.51 -5.11
CA PRO A 107 8.27 9.36 -6.30
C PRO A 107 8.06 7.88 -6.63
N ALA A 108 6.84 7.51 -7.02
CA ALA A 108 6.47 6.14 -7.35
C ALA A 108 5.82 6.05 -8.73
N GLY A 109 6.49 5.32 -9.61
CA GLY A 109 6.01 5.14 -10.98
C GLY A 109 6.28 6.34 -11.88
N SER A 110 5.64 6.35 -13.06
CA SER A 110 5.77 7.39 -14.08
C SER A 110 4.43 8.02 -14.48
N ALA A 111 3.30 7.56 -13.90
CA ALA A 111 1.98 8.05 -14.23
C ALA A 111 1.72 9.43 -13.58
N GLU A 112 1.04 10.30 -14.32
CA GLU A 112 0.55 11.57 -13.79
C GLU A 112 -0.48 11.34 -12.68
N ALA A 113 -0.51 12.25 -11.70
CA ALA A 113 -1.42 12.23 -10.56
C ALA A 113 -1.37 10.92 -9.74
N THR A 114 -0.19 10.30 -9.65
CA THR A 114 0.06 9.13 -8.79
C THR A 114 0.51 9.60 -7.40
N ILE A 115 -0.05 9.02 -6.34
CA ILE A 115 0.44 9.28 -4.98
C ILE A 115 1.89 8.77 -4.83
N PRO A 116 2.83 9.55 -4.25
CA PRO A 116 4.16 9.06 -3.94
C PRO A 116 4.11 7.97 -2.85
N VAL A 117 5.15 7.16 -2.71
CA VAL A 117 5.37 6.38 -1.47
C VAL A 117 5.62 7.37 -0.33
N GLY A 118 5.19 7.07 0.87
CA GLY A 118 5.21 8.01 2.00
C GLY A 118 4.14 9.09 1.88
N GLY A 119 3.18 8.95 0.96
CA GLY A 119 2.08 9.88 0.77
C GLY A 119 0.81 9.44 1.49
N ALA A 120 0.07 10.41 2.04
CA ALA A 120 -1.26 10.25 2.59
C ALA A 120 -2.22 11.31 2.03
N ILE A 121 -3.47 10.95 1.79
CA ILE A 121 -4.53 11.86 1.37
C ILE A 121 -5.84 11.59 2.13
N ALA A 122 -6.59 12.66 2.38
CA ALA A 122 -7.95 12.61 2.87
C ALA A 122 -8.92 12.84 1.71
N VAL A 123 -9.89 11.96 1.56
CA VAL A 123 -10.84 11.93 0.44
C VAL A 123 -12.26 11.86 0.98
N LYS A 124 -13.15 12.69 0.47
CA LYS A 124 -14.55 12.72 0.91
C LYS A 124 -15.41 11.74 0.13
N ASN A 125 -16.06 10.82 0.84
CA ASN A 125 -17.03 9.85 0.29
C ASN A 125 -16.53 9.09 -0.97
N ALA A 126 -15.20 8.92 -1.14
CA ALA A 126 -14.65 8.27 -2.31
C ALA A 126 -13.38 7.47 -1.97
N ILE A 127 -13.09 6.47 -2.82
CA ILE A 127 -11.87 5.68 -2.75
C ILE A 127 -11.13 5.77 -4.07
N LEU A 128 -9.84 6.14 -4.01
CA LEU A 128 -8.91 6.09 -5.14
C LEU A 128 -8.09 4.79 -5.07
N PRO A 129 -8.36 3.77 -5.92
CA PRO A 129 -7.63 2.51 -5.84
C PRO A 129 -6.12 2.64 -6.02
N THR A 130 -5.66 3.64 -6.77
CA THR A 130 -4.23 3.89 -6.96
C THR A 130 -3.55 4.51 -5.74
N ALA A 131 -4.31 5.10 -4.82
CA ALA A 131 -3.78 5.81 -3.67
C ALA A 131 -3.44 4.91 -2.47
N HIS A 132 -3.76 3.61 -2.53
CA HIS A 132 -3.37 2.64 -1.50
C HIS A 132 -2.39 1.57 -2.00
N SER A 133 -1.82 1.71 -3.21
CA SER A 133 -0.91 0.73 -3.82
C SER A 133 -1.58 -0.56 -4.32
N ALA A 134 -0.90 -1.26 -5.24
CA ALA A 134 -1.28 -2.60 -5.68
C ALA A 134 -0.99 -3.69 -4.64
N ASP A 135 -0.08 -3.41 -3.70
CA ASP A 135 0.17 -4.25 -2.52
C ASP A 135 -0.74 -3.80 -1.38
N ILE A 136 -2.04 -4.05 -1.56
CA ILE A 136 -3.09 -3.67 -0.63
C ILE A 136 -2.82 -4.29 0.75
N CYS A 137 -2.98 -3.49 1.80
CA CYS A 137 -2.80 -3.91 3.18
C CYS A 137 -1.40 -4.50 3.44
N CYS A 138 -0.34 -3.95 2.75
CA CYS A 138 1.01 -4.25 3.21
C CYS A 138 1.13 -3.79 4.65
N SER A 139 1.69 -4.64 5.51
CA SER A 139 1.60 -4.49 6.96
C SER A 139 2.79 -5.12 7.67
N MET A 140 2.96 -4.68 8.90
CA MET A 140 3.92 -5.20 9.85
C MET A 140 3.19 -6.00 10.92
N PHE A 141 3.77 -7.12 11.34
CA PHE A 141 3.27 -7.90 12.45
C PHE A 141 4.42 -8.44 13.28
N ALA A 142 4.36 -8.25 14.59
CA ALA A 142 5.36 -8.71 15.55
C ALA A 142 4.75 -9.71 16.53
N THR A 143 5.51 -10.75 16.88
CA THR A 143 5.24 -11.62 18.03
C THR A 143 6.46 -11.63 18.92
N VAL A 144 6.28 -11.18 20.17
CA VAL A 144 7.25 -11.32 21.24
C VAL A 144 7.13 -12.71 21.83
N PHE A 145 8.26 -13.44 21.98
CA PHE A 145 8.21 -14.83 22.41
C PHE A 145 9.42 -15.25 23.26
N GLN A 146 9.26 -16.34 23.99
CA GLN A 146 10.31 -17.04 24.73
C GLN A 146 10.66 -18.35 24.02
N GLY A 147 11.94 -18.65 23.93
CA GLY A 147 12.44 -19.88 23.31
C GLY A 147 13.93 -20.09 23.56
N GLU A 148 14.39 -21.32 23.52
CA GLU A 148 15.77 -21.73 23.82
C GLU A 148 16.50 -22.22 22.55
N SER A 149 16.50 -21.45 21.48
CA SER A 149 17.14 -21.85 20.23
C SER A 149 18.16 -20.82 19.76
N THR A 150 19.12 -21.25 18.96
CA THR A 150 20.08 -20.33 18.31
C THR A 150 19.39 -19.56 17.19
N THR A 151 19.87 -18.36 16.88
CA THR A 151 19.37 -17.54 15.77
C THR A 151 19.34 -18.33 14.46
N ALA A 152 20.40 -19.09 14.16
CA ALA A 152 20.49 -19.88 12.94
C ALA A 152 19.36 -20.93 12.84
N LYS A 153 19.13 -21.70 13.92
CA LYS A 153 18.05 -22.69 13.96
C LYS A 153 16.66 -22.06 13.88
N MET A 154 16.46 -20.90 14.50
CA MET A 154 15.20 -20.15 14.39
C MET A 154 14.96 -19.66 12.96
N LEU A 155 16.00 -19.19 12.27
CA LEU A 155 15.88 -18.78 10.87
C LEU A 155 15.67 -19.99 9.94
N ASP A 156 16.23 -21.17 10.23
CA ASP A 156 15.93 -22.42 9.53
C ASP A 156 14.44 -22.75 9.69
N ALA A 157 13.93 -22.76 10.93
CA ALA A 157 12.52 -23.01 11.22
C ALA A 157 11.60 -21.98 10.55
N LEU A 158 12.01 -20.71 10.48
CA LEU A 158 11.26 -19.65 9.81
C LEU A 158 11.22 -19.86 8.30
N MET A 159 12.34 -20.28 7.68
CA MET A 159 12.41 -20.62 6.26
C MET A 159 11.46 -21.77 5.90
N ASP A 160 11.28 -22.74 6.81
CA ASP A 160 10.36 -23.86 6.63
C ASP A 160 8.91 -23.53 6.99
N SER A 161 8.65 -22.45 7.74
CA SER A 161 7.31 -22.06 8.17
C SER A 161 6.52 -21.31 7.12
N THR A 162 7.22 -20.61 6.23
CA THR A 162 6.63 -19.78 5.19
C THR A 162 7.35 -19.97 3.85
N ARG A 163 6.77 -19.42 2.80
CA ARG A 163 7.37 -19.44 1.47
C ARG A 163 7.70 -18.02 1.03
N PHE A 164 8.82 -17.87 0.35
CA PHE A 164 9.22 -16.61 -0.27
C PHE A 164 9.12 -16.69 -1.81
N GLY A 165 9.00 -15.52 -2.45
CA GLY A 165 9.01 -15.39 -3.90
C GLY A 165 7.65 -15.54 -4.56
N PHE A 166 7.69 -15.73 -5.89
CA PHE A 166 6.50 -15.79 -6.74
C PHE A 166 5.84 -17.17 -6.75
N GLY A 167 4.58 -17.23 -7.15
CA GLY A 167 3.89 -18.43 -7.61
C GLY A 167 2.91 -19.08 -6.64
N GLY A 168 2.97 -18.77 -5.35
CA GLY A 168 2.08 -19.35 -4.34
C GLY A 168 2.33 -20.84 -4.08
N ARG A 169 1.52 -21.46 -3.20
CA ARG A 169 1.64 -22.86 -2.79
C ARG A 169 0.99 -23.79 -3.79
N PRO A 170 1.59 -24.95 -4.07
CA PRO A 170 0.89 -26.04 -4.76
C PRO A 170 -0.29 -26.53 -3.89
N GLU A 171 -1.21 -27.27 -4.48
CA GLU A 171 -2.47 -27.64 -3.83
C GLU A 171 -2.27 -28.48 -2.57
N GLU A 172 -1.33 -29.41 -2.60
CA GLU A 172 -0.96 -30.30 -1.50
C GLU A 172 -0.35 -29.58 -0.27
N ASP A 173 0.20 -28.39 -0.49
CA ASP A 173 0.85 -27.58 0.57
C ASP A 173 -0.03 -26.43 1.09
N ARG A 174 -1.28 -26.34 0.63
CA ARG A 174 -2.20 -25.28 1.03
C ARG A 174 -2.56 -25.35 2.49
N VAL A 175 -2.73 -24.18 3.07
CA VAL A 175 -3.12 -24.03 4.49
C VAL A 175 -4.59 -23.67 4.54
N ASP A 176 -5.37 -24.41 5.33
CA ASP A 176 -6.76 -24.07 5.60
C ASP A 176 -6.87 -23.04 6.74
N HIS A 177 -7.80 -22.10 6.58
CA HIS A 177 -8.08 -21.09 7.60
C HIS A 177 -9.53 -20.58 7.46
N PRO A 178 -10.20 -20.19 8.57
CA PRO A 178 -11.58 -19.66 8.55
C PRO A 178 -11.77 -18.47 7.60
N VAL A 179 -10.75 -17.62 7.40
CA VAL A 179 -10.82 -16.48 6.48
C VAL A 179 -11.14 -16.87 5.03
N LEU A 180 -10.80 -18.08 4.60
CA LEU A 180 -11.11 -18.59 3.26
C LEU A 180 -12.59 -19.01 3.11
N ARG A 181 -13.31 -19.19 4.23
CA ARG A 181 -14.71 -19.63 4.29
C ARG A 181 -15.69 -18.48 4.56
N GLU A 182 -15.22 -17.24 4.60
CA GLU A 182 -16.10 -16.07 4.73
C GLU A 182 -17.03 -15.96 3.53
N SER A 183 -18.26 -15.51 3.75
CA SER A 183 -19.29 -15.34 2.70
C SER A 183 -19.09 -14.06 1.89
N ILE A 184 -17.92 -13.89 1.29
CA ILE A 184 -17.50 -12.67 0.58
C ILE A 184 -17.36 -12.87 -0.94
N TRP A 185 -17.33 -14.12 -1.41
CA TRP A 185 -16.96 -14.44 -2.78
C TRP A 185 -18.02 -14.09 -3.83
N SER A 186 -19.23 -13.71 -3.40
CA SER A 186 -20.24 -13.10 -4.26
C SER A 186 -19.97 -11.62 -4.58
N ASN A 187 -19.05 -10.99 -3.84
CA ASN A 187 -18.67 -9.60 -4.09
C ASN A 187 -18.04 -9.46 -5.50
N PRO A 188 -18.50 -8.51 -6.35
CA PRO A 188 -18.07 -8.38 -7.75
C PRO A 188 -16.55 -8.19 -7.92
N PHE A 189 -15.87 -7.64 -6.92
CA PHE A 189 -14.43 -7.45 -6.95
C PHE A 189 -13.63 -8.67 -6.51
N LEU A 190 -14.24 -9.64 -5.82
CA LEU A 190 -13.58 -10.84 -5.27
C LEU A 190 -14.03 -12.13 -5.95
N ASN A 191 -15.12 -12.13 -6.67
CA ASN A 191 -15.66 -13.30 -7.37
C ASN A 191 -14.57 -13.98 -8.23
N GLY A 192 -14.41 -15.30 -8.05
CA GLY A 192 -13.41 -16.12 -8.74
C GLY A 192 -11.97 -15.87 -8.28
N LEU A 193 -11.74 -15.26 -7.12
CA LEU A 193 -10.40 -15.08 -6.52
C LEU A 193 -10.12 -16.02 -5.34
N GLU A 194 -11.01 -16.95 -5.02
CA GLU A 194 -10.86 -17.93 -3.93
C GLU A 194 -9.54 -18.71 -4.04
N GLU A 195 -9.23 -19.13 -5.25
CA GLU A 195 -7.99 -19.84 -5.57
C GLU A 195 -6.74 -18.98 -5.30
N HIS A 196 -6.81 -17.67 -5.59
CA HIS A 196 -5.72 -16.74 -5.27
C HIS A 196 -5.54 -16.60 -3.76
N ALA A 197 -6.63 -16.53 -3.00
CA ALA A 197 -6.60 -16.43 -1.55
C ALA A 197 -6.00 -17.70 -0.92
N ALA A 198 -6.48 -18.90 -1.33
CA ALA A 198 -5.99 -20.16 -0.80
C ALA A 198 -4.51 -20.43 -1.16
N ARG A 199 -4.11 -20.13 -2.39
CA ARG A 199 -2.75 -20.39 -2.89
C ARG A 199 -1.67 -19.60 -2.16
N HIS A 200 -1.98 -18.41 -1.67
CA HIS A 200 -1.01 -17.51 -1.09
C HIS A 200 -1.08 -17.40 0.43
N LEU A 201 -1.95 -18.16 1.08
CA LEU A 201 -2.04 -18.14 2.54
C LEU A 201 -0.79 -18.79 3.17
N ALA A 202 -0.28 -18.22 4.25
CA ALA A 202 1.00 -18.49 4.88
C ALA A 202 2.24 -18.20 3.99
N ASP A 203 2.11 -17.33 2.99
CA ASP A 203 3.18 -16.90 2.07
C ASP A 203 3.74 -15.53 2.44
N GLN A 204 5.06 -15.45 2.65
CA GLN A 204 5.77 -14.19 2.91
C GLN A 204 5.87 -13.32 1.65
N GLY A 205 6.14 -13.91 0.49
CA GLY A 205 6.21 -13.21 -0.77
C GLY A 205 7.60 -12.75 -1.18
N ASP A 206 7.69 -11.65 -1.95
CA ASP A 206 8.91 -11.18 -2.59
C ASP A 206 9.08 -9.65 -2.53
N GLY A 207 10.13 -9.13 -3.17
CA GLY A 207 10.44 -7.71 -3.16
C GLY A 207 10.98 -7.27 -1.80
N ASN A 208 10.37 -6.22 -1.24
CA ASN A 208 10.72 -5.70 0.08
C ASN A 208 10.06 -6.46 1.24
N HIS A 209 9.34 -7.54 0.98
CA HIS A 209 8.76 -8.38 2.02
C HIS A 209 9.84 -9.20 2.71
N PHE A 210 9.77 -9.24 4.03
CA PHE A 210 10.76 -9.91 4.86
C PHE A 210 10.13 -10.62 6.06
N ALA A 211 10.87 -11.60 6.60
CA ALA A 211 10.65 -12.15 7.92
C ALA A 211 11.95 -11.99 8.72
N SER A 212 11.89 -11.30 9.83
CA SER A 212 13.08 -10.93 10.64
C SER A 212 12.95 -11.46 12.05
N LEU A 213 14.08 -11.94 12.58
CA LEU A 213 14.27 -12.22 13.99
C LEU A 213 15.07 -11.10 14.64
N GLY A 214 14.61 -10.66 15.79
CA GLY A 214 15.29 -9.64 16.58
C GLY A 214 15.12 -9.87 18.07
N LYS A 215 15.64 -8.93 18.84
CA LYS A 215 15.52 -8.84 20.29
C LYS A 215 14.82 -7.56 20.70
N LEU A 216 13.78 -7.68 21.49
CA LEU A 216 13.09 -6.58 22.15
C LEU A 216 13.51 -6.54 23.62
N ARG A 217 14.05 -5.42 24.07
CA ARG A 217 14.32 -5.20 25.49
C ARG A 217 13.04 -4.61 26.13
N VAL A 218 12.44 -5.36 27.02
CA VAL A 218 11.25 -4.97 27.76
C VAL A 218 11.68 -4.35 29.08
N THR A 219 11.46 -3.05 29.22
CA THR A 219 11.76 -2.27 30.43
C THR A 219 10.48 -1.92 31.14
N ARG A 220 10.55 -1.52 32.42
CA ARG A 220 9.41 -0.99 33.16
C ARG A 220 8.79 0.22 32.45
N ALA A 221 9.63 1.16 31.98
CA ALA A 221 9.17 2.35 31.26
C ALA A 221 8.39 2.01 29.99
N PHE A 222 8.80 0.95 29.26
CA PHE A 222 8.07 0.50 28.08
C PHE A 222 6.69 -0.07 28.45
N ILE A 223 6.60 -0.92 29.51
CA ILE A 223 5.33 -1.46 30.00
C ILE A 223 4.40 -0.31 30.46
N GLU A 224 4.92 0.64 31.23
CA GLU A 224 4.17 1.81 31.72
C GLU A 224 3.68 2.70 30.55
N SER A 225 4.50 2.89 29.51
CA SER A 225 4.10 3.63 28.29
C SER A 225 2.92 2.96 27.59
N LEU A 226 2.94 1.63 27.47
CA LEU A 226 1.84 0.86 26.87
C LEU A 226 0.56 0.94 27.71
N GLY A 227 0.66 0.76 29.03
CA GLY A 227 -0.48 0.90 29.96
C GLY A 227 -1.07 2.32 29.94
N SER A 228 -0.20 3.35 29.98
CA SER A 228 -0.65 4.75 29.89
C SER A 228 -1.32 5.09 28.56
N ALA A 229 -0.96 4.37 27.48
CA ALA A 229 -1.56 4.48 26.16
C ALA A 229 -2.82 3.60 25.99
N GLY A 230 -3.26 2.87 27.03
CA GLY A 230 -4.44 2.00 26.99
C GLY A 230 -4.23 0.63 26.30
N HIS A 231 -2.98 0.22 26.08
CA HIS A 231 -2.63 -1.12 25.57
C HIS A 231 -2.45 -2.12 26.72
N ASP A 232 -3.46 -2.20 27.61
CA ASP A 232 -3.39 -2.95 28.86
C ASP A 232 -3.13 -4.44 28.70
N ASP A 233 -3.67 -5.07 27.65
CA ASP A 233 -3.47 -6.49 27.39
C ASP A 233 -2.01 -6.81 27.04
N ILE A 234 -1.39 -5.97 26.19
CA ILE A 234 0.02 -6.10 25.81
C ILE A 234 0.92 -5.78 27.01
N ALA A 235 0.62 -4.70 27.74
CA ALA A 235 1.36 -4.30 28.93
C ALA A 235 1.32 -5.39 30.00
N ARG A 236 0.15 -5.98 30.27
CA ARG A 236 -0.04 -7.07 31.22
C ARG A 236 0.73 -8.33 30.80
N ALA A 237 0.60 -8.75 29.53
CA ALA A 237 1.31 -9.93 29.02
C ALA A 237 2.84 -9.79 29.14
N LEU A 238 3.37 -8.61 28.85
CA LEU A 238 4.79 -8.30 29.03
C LEU A 238 5.16 -8.25 30.52
N HIS A 239 4.37 -7.61 31.37
CA HIS A 239 4.58 -7.56 32.80
C HIS A 239 4.66 -8.96 33.41
N ASP A 240 3.69 -9.84 33.09
CA ASP A 240 3.63 -11.20 33.62
C ASP A 240 4.84 -12.04 33.17
N ALA A 241 5.31 -11.82 31.93
CA ALA A 241 6.48 -12.52 31.37
C ALA A 241 7.80 -12.09 32.02
N VAL A 242 7.88 -10.88 32.58
CA VAL A 242 9.10 -10.37 33.24
C VAL A 242 9.03 -10.46 34.77
N THR A 243 7.87 -10.82 35.37
CA THR A 243 7.71 -10.89 36.83
C THR A 243 8.74 -11.80 37.47
N GLY A 244 9.49 -11.26 38.45
CA GLY A 244 10.61 -11.92 39.12
C GLY A 244 11.97 -11.79 38.42
N HIS A 245 12.05 -11.12 37.26
CA HIS A 245 13.28 -10.97 36.48
C HIS A 245 13.68 -9.51 36.18
N ILE A 246 12.84 -8.51 36.50
CA ILE A 246 13.20 -7.10 36.32
C ILE A 246 13.84 -6.56 37.60
N ASP A 247 15.12 -6.22 37.52
CA ASP A 247 15.75 -5.25 38.40
C ASP A 247 15.39 -3.84 37.89
N GLU A 248 15.33 -2.83 38.76
CA GLU A 248 14.79 -1.48 38.45
C GLU A 248 15.51 -0.76 37.30
N THR A 249 16.72 -1.22 36.95
CA THR A 249 17.59 -0.62 35.94
C THR A 249 17.80 -1.45 34.68
N ASP A 250 17.50 -2.75 34.69
CA ASP A 250 17.79 -3.68 33.60
C ASP A 250 16.53 -4.39 33.10
N GLY A 251 16.07 -4.06 31.89
CA GLY A 251 14.95 -4.75 31.26
C GLY A 251 15.29 -6.20 30.88
N VAL A 252 14.26 -7.01 30.68
CA VAL A 252 14.38 -8.39 30.20
C VAL A 252 14.33 -8.39 28.67
N THR A 253 15.21 -9.18 28.05
CA THR A 253 15.27 -9.28 26.59
C THR A 253 14.51 -10.51 26.08
N PHE A 254 13.56 -10.28 25.18
CA PHE A 254 12.79 -11.33 24.49
C PHE A 254 13.20 -11.45 23.05
N TYR A 255 13.00 -12.61 22.46
CA TYR A 255 13.02 -12.76 21.02
C TYR A 255 11.75 -12.16 20.41
N THR A 256 11.87 -11.64 19.20
CA THR A 256 10.74 -11.08 18.45
C THR A 256 10.83 -11.53 17.00
N LEU A 257 9.77 -12.19 16.52
CA LEU A 257 9.56 -12.42 15.10
C LEU A 257 8.78 -11.24 14.54
N VAL A 258 9.28 -10.65 13.46
CA VAL A 258 8.60 -9.57 12.74
C VAL A 258 8.46 -9.96 11.28
N THR A 259 7.24 -9.90 10.76
CA THR A 259 6.97 -10.12 9.33
C THR A 259 6.42 -8.88 8.67
N HIS A 260 6.83 -8.67 7.43
CA HIS A 260 6.37 -7.59 6.54
C HIS A 260 5.90 -8.19 5.22
N HIS A 261 4.62 -8.13 4.95
CA HIS A 261 4.01 -8.54 3.67
C HIS A 261 2.63 -7.93 3.49
N GLY A 262 2.11 -7.98 2.28
CA GLY A 262 0.75 -7.56 1.93
C GLY A 262 -0.14 -8.72 1.47
N SER A 263 -1.19 -8.40 0.77
CA SER A 263 -2.26 -9.31 0.33
C SER A 263 -1.92 -10.17 -0.88
N ARG A 264 -0.69 -10.18 -1.32
CA ARG A 264 -0.18 -11.06 -2.38
C ARG A 264 -0.99 -10.95 -3.68
N GLY A 265 -1.18 -12.07 -4.39
CA GLY A 265 -1.94 -12.11 -5.64
C GLY A 265 -3.41 -11.70 -5.52
N LEU A 266 -4.03 -11.92 -4.36
CA LEU A 266 -5.41 -11.51 -4.07
C LEU A 266 -5.58 -10.00 -4.18
N GLY A 267 -4.77 -9.22 -3.42
CA GLY A 267 -4.84 -7.76 -3.47
C GLY A 267 -4.43 -7.17 -4.81
N ALA A 268 -3.45 -7.75 -5.51
CA ALA A 268 -3.08 -7.30 -6.85
C ALA A 268 -4.23 -7.45 -7.87
N GLN A 269 -5.06 -8.49 -7.75
CA GLN A 269 -6.26 -8.65 -8.58
C GLN A 269 -7.34 -7.65 -8.17
N LEU A 270 -7.60 -7.48 -6.87
CA LEU A 270 -8.53 -6.48 -6.36
C LEU A 270 -8.15 -5.07 -6.83
N TYR A 271 -6.88 -4.68 -6.71
CA TYR A 271 -6.37 -3.41 -7.22
C TYR A 271 -6.68 -3.22 -8.72
N THR A 272 -6.40 -4.23 -9.52
CA THR A 272 -6.60 -4.16 -10.98
C THR A 272 -8.09 -3.98 -11.33
N ARG A 273 -8.97 -4.72 -10.65
CA ARG A 273 -10.42 -4.61 -10.84
C ARG A 273 -10.96 -3.25 -10.35
N GLY A 274 -10.53 -2.83 -9.16
CA GLY A 274 -10.91 -1.54 -8.57
C GLY A 274 -10.48 -0.35 -9.44
N HIS A 275 -9.24 -0.35 -9.92
CA HIS A 275 -8.73 0.71 -10.80
C HIS A 275 -9.52 0.79 -12.13
N LYS A 276 -9.82 -0.35 -12.76
CA LYS A 276 -10.66 -0.38 -13.97
C LYS A 276 -12.08 0.14 -13.71
N ALA A 277 -12.69 -0.25 -12.58
CA ALA A 277 -14.01 0.24 -12.20
C ALA A 277 -13.97 1.74 -11.92
N ALA A 278 -12.98 2.23 -11.17
CA ALA A 278 -12.82 3.65 -10.89
C ALA A 278 -12.70 4.49 -12.17
N ILE A 279 -11.89 4.08 -13.15
CA ILE A 279 -11.78 4.76 -14.44
C ILE A 279 -13.14 4.83 -15.14
N ARG A 280 -13.89 3.71 -15.18
CA ARG A 280 -15.20 3.66 -15.82
C ARG A 280 -16.20 4.60 -15.14
N GLU A 281 -16.30 4.53 -13.81
CA GLU A 281 -17.25 5.34 -13.04
C GLU A 281 -16.88 6.84 -13.09
N THR A 282 -15.60 7.17 -12.90
CA THR A 282 -15.12 8.55 -12.99
C THR A 282 -15.40 9.16 -14.37
N ASN A 283 -15.19 8.43 -15.47
CA ASN A 283 -15.43 8.93 -16.82
C ASN A 283 -16.92 9.22 -17.12
N ARG A 284 -17.84 8.65 -16.35
CA ARG A 284 -19.28 8.94 -16.47
C ARG A 284 -19.63 10.30 -15.89
N ILE A 285 -19.03 10.68 -14.77
CA ILE A 285 -19.35 11.86 -13.98
C ILE A 285 -18.34 13.00 -14.11
N ALA A 286 -17.14 12.72 -14.59
CA ALA A 286 -16.04 13.67 -14.67
C ALA A 286 -15.36 13.67 -16.04
N THR A 287 -14.61 14.72 -16.33
CA THR A 287 -13.81 14.85 -17.56
C THR A 287 -12.42 15.38 -17.27
N GLY A 288 -11.41 14.91 -18.04
CA GLY A 288 -10.02 15.33 -17.88
C GLY A 288 -9.31 14.78 -16.63
N ILE A 289 -9.89 13.80 -15.96
CA ILE A 289 -9.27 13.15 -14.79
C ILE A 289 -8.25 12.10 -15.28
N PRO A 290 -6.98 12.17 -14.85
CA PRO A 290 -6.00 11.13 -15.17
C PRO A 290 -6.43 9.77 -14.62
N PRO A 291 -6.18 8.65 -15.31
CA PRO A 291 -6.53 7.31 -14.83
C PRO A 291 -6.03 7.00 -13.41
N ALA A 292 -4.85 7.52 -13.04
CA ALA A 292 -4.29 7.33 -11.71
C ALA A 292 -5.03 8.11 -10.60
N ALA A 293 -5.84 9.10 -10.95
CA ALA A 293 -6.65 9.88 -10.02
C ALA A 293 -8.14 9.50 -10.05
N ALA A 294 -8.50 8.44 -10.78
CA ALA A 294 -9.88 7.95 -10.84
C ALA A 294 -10.34 7.39 -9.49
N TRP A 295 -11.62 7.58 -9.17
CA TRP A 295 -12.19 7.19 -7.89
C TRP A 295 -13.50 6.41 -8.04
N LEU A 296 -13.87 5.72 -6.98
CA LEU A 296 -15.18 5.11 -6.74
C LEU A 296 -15.90 5.91 -5.65
N ASP A 297 -17.10 6.36 -5.92
CA ASP A 297 -17.98 6.98 -4.92
C ASP A 297 -18.56 5.88 -4.04
N VAL A 298 -18.29 5.94 -2.72
CA VAL A 298 -18.72 4.91 -1.76
C VAL A 298 -20.21 4.88 -1.50
N THR A 299 -20.95 5.87 -1.97
CA THR A 299 -22.43 5.90 -1.91
C THR A 299 -23.06 5.08 -3.03
N THR A 300 -22.27 4.63 -4.01
CA THR A 300 -22.70 3.74 -5.09
C THR A 300 -22.42 2.28 -4.73
N ASP A 301 -23.14 1.34 -5.35
CA ASP A 301 -22.92 -0.10 -5.18
C ASP A 301 -21.44 -0.47 -5.45
N ALA A 302 -20.87 0.04 -6.54
CA ALA A 302 -19.48 -0.25 -6.91
C ALA A 302 -18.48 0.24 -5.85
N GLY A 303 -18.70 1.41 -5.26
CA GLY A 303 -17.84 1.92 -4.19
C GLY A 303 -18.02 1.17 -2.88
N ALA A 304 -19.26 0.81 -2.51
CA ALA A 304 -19.57 0.00 -1.35
C ALA A 304 -18.97 -1.40 -1.45
N ASP A 305 -19.13 -2.07 -2.59
CA ASP A 305 -18.55 -3.39 -2.87
C ASP A 305 -17.02 -3.36 -2.81
N TYR A 306 -16.41 -2.32 -3.37
CA TYR A 306 -14.95 -2.17 -3.31
C TYR A 306 -14.43 -1.96 -1.88
N TRP A 307 -15.15 -1.15 -1.08
CA TRP A 307 -14.85 -0.97 0.34
C TRP A 307 -14.94 -2.28 1.12
N GLU A 308 -16.00 -3.06 0.93
CA GLU A 308 -16.17 -4.37 1.55
C GLU A 308 -15.03 -5.33 1.16
N ALA A 309 -14.66 -5.37 -0.12
CA ALA A 309 -13.56 -6.17 -0.62
C ALA A 309 -12.20 -5.78 0.01
N LEU A 310 -11.95 -4.47 0.22
CA LEU A 310 -10.76 -3.99 0.93
C LEU A 310 -10.72 -4.50 2.37
N GLN A 311 -11.86 -4.45 3.10
CA GLN A 311 -11.94 -4.92 4.49
C GLN A 311 -11.66 -6.44 4.57
N TYR A 312 -12.16 -7.23 3.64
CA TYR A 312 -11.84 -8.66 3.56
C TYR A 312 -10.35 -8.89 3.34
N VAL A 313 -9.74 -8.17 2.40
CA VAL A 313 -8.30 -8.31 2.11
C VAL A 313 -7.44 -7.93 3.33
N GLY A 314 -7.87 -6.96 4.14
CA GLY A 314 -7.24 -6.63 5.42
C GLY A 314 -7.27 -7.83 6.39
N ARG A 315 -8.44 -8.45 6.61
CA ARG A 315 -8.59 -9.65 7.45
C ARG A 315 -7.76 -10.82 6.93
N TRP A 316 -7.76 -11.03 5.62
CA TRP A 316 -6.95 -12.07 4.99
C TRP A 316 -5.45 -11.85 5.23
N THR A 317 -4.96 -10.62 5.10
CA THR A 317 -3.54 -10.29 5.32
C THR A 317 -3.16 -10.48 6.78
N ARG A 318 -4.03 -10.11 7.71
CA ARG A 318 -3.83 -10.37 9.16
C ARG A 318 -3.74 -11.87 9.43
N ALA A 319 -4.66 -12.68 8.91
CA ALA A 319 -4.63 -14.13 9.03
C ALA A 319 -3.35 -14.74 8.45
N ASN A 320 -2.85 -14.19 7.34
CA ASN A 320 -1.59 -14.61 6.73
C ASN A 320 -0.39 -14.42 7.68
N HIS A 321 -0.29 -13.26 8.35
CA HIS A 321 0.73 -13.01 9.38
C HIS A 321 0.61 -14.01 10.54
N GLU A 322 -0.58 -14.15 11.10
CA GLU A 322 -0.84 -15.01 12.25
C GLU A 322 -0.49 -16.48 11.96
N LEU A 323 -0.80 -16.96 10.76
CA LEU A 323 -0.44 -18.31 10.32
C LEU A 323 1.08 -18.51 10.18
N ILE A 324 1.81 -17.53 9.64
CA ILE A 324 3.27 -17.61 9.53
C ILE A 324 3.88 -17.69 10.94
N HIS A 325 3.41 -16.84 11.85
CA HIS A 325 3.91 -16.78 13.22
C HIS A 325 3.57 -18.03 14.02
N SER A 326 2.34 -18.56 13.96
CA SER A 326 1.95 -19.79 14.66
C SER A 326 2.77 -21.00 14.20
N ARG A 327 2.93 -21.16 12.88
CA ARG A 327 3.75 -22.23 12.29
C ARG A 327 5.23 -22.16 12.73
N PHE A 328 5.76 -20.95 12.86
CA PHE A 328 7.11 -20.74 13.38
C PHE A 328 7.23 -21.12 14.86
N LEU A 329 6.28 -20.66 15.69
CA LEU A 329 6.27 -20.98 17.13
C LEU A 329 6.13 -22.49 17.38
N GLU A 330 5.25 -23.17 16.64
CA GLU A 330 5.08 -24.63 16.69
C GLU A 330 6.40 -25.35 16.36
N ARG A 331 7.07 -24.97 15.25
CA ARG A 331 8.34 -25.60 14.82
C ARG A 331 9.48 -25.38 15.79
N THR A 332 9.48 -24.26 16.49
CA THR A 332 10.54 -23.91 17.45
C THR A 332 10.20 -24.32 18.89
N ALA A 333 8.99 -24.84 19.14
CA ALA A 333 8.42 -25.06 20.47
C ALA A 333 8.53 -23.79 21.36
N ALA A 334 8.48 -22.61 20.74
CA ALA A 334 8.55 -21.33 21.43
C ALA A 334 7.16 -20.89 21.91
N ARG A 335 7.13 -20.13 23.01
CA ARG A 335 5.89 -19.64 23.61
C ARG A 335 5.72 -18.15 23.32
N ALA A 336 4.61 -17.79 22.66
CA ALA A 336 4.24 -16.38 22.48
C ALA A 336 3.98 -15.71 23.84
N VAL A 337 4.41 -14.46 23.96
CA VAL A 337 4.09 -13.56 25.07
C VAL A 337 2.96 -12.62 24.63
N THR A 338 3.16 -11.91 23.54
CA THR A 338 2.17 -10.99 22.96
C THR A 338 2.44 -10.77 21.48
N ASN A 339 1.48 -10.17 20.77
CA ASN A 339 1.64 -9.76 19.38
C ASN A 339 0.93 -8.43 19.10
N PHE A 340 1.39 -7.71 18.08
CA PHE A 340 0.82 -6.46 17.59
C PHE A 340 1.30 -6.18 16.16
N GLY A 341 0.63 -5.25 15.46
CA GLY A 341 0.98 -4.91 14.07
C GLY A 341 0.22 -3.70 13.57
N ASN A 342 0.58 -3.23 12.37
CA ASN A 342 -0.02 -2.06 11.71
C ASN A 342 0.08 -2.16 10.19
N GLU A 343 -0.91 -1.64 9.49
CA GLU A 343 -0.97 -1.54 8.03
C GLU A 343 -0.36 -0.22 7.54
N HIS A 344 0.06 -0.16 6.25
CA HIS A 344 0.65 1.04 5.64
C HIS A 344 0.38 1.25 4.14
N ASN A 345 -0.39 0.39 3.52
CA ASN A 345 -0.91 0.53 2.15
C ASN A 345 -2.40 0.22 2.14
N PHE A 346 -3.18 1.08 2.73
CA PHE A 346 -4.60 0.79 2.93
C PHE A 346 -5.47 2.04 2.86
N VAL A 347 -6.76 1.87 3.11
CA VAL A 347 -7.76 2.92 3.24
C VAL A 347 -8.46 2.76 4.58
N TRP A 348 -8.55 3.84 5.34
CA TRP A 348 -9.25 3.87 6.63
C TRP A 348 -10.39 4.88 6.58
N LYS A 349 -11.51 4.54 7.17
CA LYS A 349 -12.69 5.41 7.23
C LYS A 349 -12.78 6.11 8.59
N ARG A 350 -12.89 7.43 8.57
CA ARG A 350 -13.18 8.27 9.75
C ARG A 350 -14.34 9.20 9.40
N GLY A 351 -15.56 8.86 9.85
CA GLY A 351 -16.77 9.56 9.44
C GLY A 351 -17.05 9.44 7.93
N GLU A 352 -17.15 10.56 7.23
CA GLU A 352 -17.28 10.63 5.77
C GLU A 352 -15.94 10.69 5.03
N THR A 353 -14.83 10.79 5.76
CA THR A 353 -13.49 10.90 5.20
C THR A 353 -12.84 9.52 5.06
N PHE A 354 -12.28 9.24 3.90
CA PHE A 354 -11.48 8.07 3.59
C PHE A 354 -10.02 8.48 3.51
N LEU A 355 -9.25 8.07 4.52
CA LEU A 355 -7.81 8.31 4.60
C LEU A 355 -7.07 7.23 3.81
N HIS A 356 -6.30 7.62 2.83
CA HIS A 356 -5.47 6.72 2.03
C HIS A 356 -4.02 6.89 2.41
N GLY A 357 -3.33 5.79 2.69
CA GLY A 357 -1.90 5.77 2.90
C GLY A 357 -1.22 4.85 1.88
N LYS A 358 -0.15 5.32 1.25
CA LYS A 358 0.74 4.52 0.43
C LYS A 358 2.16 4.64 0.95
N GLY A 359 2.61 3.59 1.66
CA GLY A 359 3.85 3.66 2.41
C GLY A 359 3.77 4.67 3.56
N ALA A 360 2.60 4.83 4.14
CA ALA A 360 2.33 5.65 5.32
C ALA A 360 1.44 4.87 6.27
N THR A 361 1.76 4.86 7.54
CA THR A 361 1.05 4.09 8.56
C THR A 361 0.26 5.00 9.49
N PRO A 362 -0.94 4.60 9.93
CA PRO A 362 -1.70 5.34 10.92
C PRO A 362 -0.92 5.59 12.21
N ALA A 363 -1.00 6.82 12.69
CA ALA A 363 -0.39 7.26 13.95
C ALA A 363 -1.37 8.14 14.76
N TRP A 364 -2.68 7.93 14.56
CA TRP A 364 -3.76 8.62 15.27
C TRP A 364 -4.15 7.93 16.58
N LYS A 365 -5.10 8.51 17.27
CA LYS A 365 -5.80 7.87 18.37
C LYS A 365 -7.06 7.17 17.84
N ASP A 366 -7.32 5.96 18.33
CA ASP A 366 -8.56 5.25 18.04
C ASP A 366 -9.79 5.93 18.65
N ASP A 367 -10.98 5.35 18.46
CA ASP A 367 -12.25 5.89 18.95
C ASP A 367 -12.32 5.98 20.50
N ASP A 368 -11.49 5.21 21.20
CA ASP A 368 -11.36 5.26 22.67
C ASP A 368 -10.28 6.26 23.12
N GLY A 369 -9.66 6.99 22.21
CA GLY A 369 -8.60 7.97 22.48
C GLY A 369 -7.22 7.35 22.72
N ARG A 370 -7.01 6.06 22.38
CA ARG A 370 -5.74 5.35 22.57
C ARG A 370 -4.83 5.58 21.36
N PRO A 371 -3.57 6.05 21.55
CA PRO A 371 -2.57 6.12 20.50
C PRO A 371 -2.36 4.77 19.85
N LEU A 372 -2.36 4.70 18.51
CA LEU A 372 -2.09 3.45 17.82
C LEU A 372 -0.65 3.00 18.05
N LEU A 373 -0.49 1.71 18.37
CA LEU A 373 0.82 1.06 18.47
C LEU A 373 1.27 0.63 17.07
N GLY A 374 2.48 1.03 16.67
CA GLY A 374 3.02 0.80 15.33
C GLY A 374 4.41 0.20 15.31
N LEU A 375 4.78 -0.33 14.16
CA LEU A 375 6.10 -0.86 13.82
C LEU A 375 6.62 -0.12 12.59
N ILE A 376 7.81 0.48 12.67
CA ILE A 376 8.45 1.17 11.55
C ILE A 376 9.81 0.53 11.28
N PRO A 377 9.92 -0.37 10.27
CA PRO A 377 11.18 -0.94 9.84
C PRO A 377 11.96 0.07 9.01
N LEU A 378 13.21 0.30 9.32
CA LEU A 378 14.03 1.24 8.57
C LEU A 378 14.84 0.54 7.46
N ASN A 379 15.55 -0.54 7.81
CA ASN A 379 16.16 -1.49 6.90
C ASN A 379 16.57 -2.74 7.68
N MET A 380 17.08 -3.79 7.00
CA MET A 380 17.39 -5.07 7.65
C MET A 380 18.54 -5.02 8.66
N ALA A 381 19.34 -3.96 8.69
CA ALA A 381 20.47 -3.79 9.63
C ALA A 381 20.19 -2.75 10.73
N ALA A 382 19.11 -2.00 10.62
CA ALA A 382 18.69 -1.04 11.64
C ALA A 382 17.58 -1.63 12.54
N PRO A 383 17.44 -1.15 13.77
CA PRO A 383 16.33 -1.53 14.64
C PRO A 383 14.98 -1.22 14.00
N ILE A 384 14.00 -2.10 14.24
CA ILE A 384 12.59 -1.82 13.95
C ILE A 384 12.04 -0.99 15.12
N LEU A 385 11.52 0.19 14.84
CA LEU A 385 10.97 1.07 15.86
C LEU A 385 9.59 0.57 16.30
N VAL A 386 9.37 0.51 17.61
CA VAL A 386 8.05 0.32 18.21
C VAL A 386 7.56 1.70 18.63
N THR A 387 6.42 2.14 18.09
CA THR A 387 5.97 3.52 18.20
C THR A 387 4.55 3.64 18.74
N LEU A 388 4.27 4.73 19.44
CA LEU A 388 2.92 5.20 19.75
C LEU A 388 2.62 6.45 18.92
N GLY A 389 1.49 6.47 18.24
CA GLY A 389 1.07 7.58 17.39
C GLY A 389 0.83 8.86 18.17
N ARG A 390 1.21 10.02 17.62
CA ARG A 390 1.01 11.33 18.25
C ARG A 390 -0.28 12.04 17.82
N ASP A 391 -1.03 11.45 16.90
CA ASP A 391 -2.25 12.03 16.33
C ASP A 391 -2.02 13.45 15.76
N ASN A 392 -0.91 13.64 15.05
CA ASN A 392 -0.56 14.92 14.49
C ASN A 392 -1.38 15.22 13.23
N GLU A 393 -2.47 15.97 13.39
CA GLU A 393 -3.42 16.30 12.33
C GLU A 393 -2.81 17.10 11.18
N GLU A 394 -1.73 17.86 11.41
CA GLU A 394 -1.00 18.57 10.35
C GLU A 394 -0.53 17.62 9.26
N PHE A 395 -0.19 16.37 9.62
CA PHE A 395 0.25 15.33 8.71
C PHE A 395 -0.79 14.22 8.55
N LEU A 396 -2.08 14.54 8.66
CA LEU A 396 -3.22 13.60 8.60
C LEU A 396 -3.09 12.46 9.60
N SER A 397 -2.37 12.68 10.69
CA SER A 397 -2.09 11.68 11.74
C SER A 397 -1.43 10.40 11.21
N PHE A 398 -0.55 10.53 10.21
CA PHE A 398 0.27 9.43 9.69
C PHE A 398 1.73 9.54 10.13
N ALA A 399 2.40 8.39 10.16
CA ALA A 399 3.84 8.24 10.30
C ALA A 399 4.42 7.49 9.07
N PRO A 400 5.74 7.51 8.82
CA PRO A 400 6.34 6.75 7.73
C PRO A 400 6.20 5.24 7.97
N HIS A 401 6.09 4.46 6.89
CA HIS A 401 6.05 3.00 6.99
C HIS A 401 7.44 2.36 7.09
N GLY A 402 8.50 3.12 6.79
CA GLY A 402 9.87 2.62 6.74
C GLY A 402 10.87 3.73 6.44
N ALA A 403 12.02 3.39 5.86
CA ALA A 403 13.04 4.39 5.51
C ALA A 403 12.78 5.08 4.17
N GLY A 404 12.11 4.43 3.23
CA GLY A 404 11.98 4.93 1.87
C GLY A 404 13.30 4.94 1.10
N ARG A 405 13.27 5.48 -0.11
CA ARG A 405 14.42 5.48 -1.03
C ARG A 405 14.67 6.88 -1.57
N ASN A 406 15.95 7.22 -1.81
CA ASN A 406 16.32 8.43 -2.52
C ASN A 406 16.54 8.20 -4.02
N GLN A 407 16.69 6.95 -4.43
CA GLN A 407 16.93 6.54 -5.80
C GLN A 407 16.01 5.39 -6.21
N SER A 408 15.69 5.30 -7.49
CA SER A 408 15.02 4.12 -8.03
C SER A 408 15.93 2.88 -7.93
N ARG A 409 15.33 1.68 -7.85
CA ARG A 409 16.08 0.41 -7.88
C ARG A 409 17.07 0.35 -9.05
N THR A 410 16.66 0.80 -10.23
CA THR A 410 17.53 0.86 -11.41
C THR A 410 18.71 1.82 -11.22
N ALA A 411 18.51 2.97 -10.58
CA ALA A 411 19.59 3.91 -10.32
C ALA A 411 20.59 3.35 -9.31
N THR A 412 20.13 2.74 -8.21
CA THR A 412 20.99 2.08 -7.22
C THR A 412 21.88 1.01 -7.87
N LEU A 413 21.34 0.20 -8.78
CA LEU A 413 22.12 -0.84 -9.47
C LEU A 413 23.12 -0.29 -10.49
N ARG A 414 22.97 0.95 -10.95
CA ARG A 414 23.84 1.55 -11.97
C ARG A 414 25.28 1.68 -11.50
N ASP A 415 25.47 2.04 -10.23
CA ASP A 415 26.78 2.25 -9.62
C ASP A 415 27.57 0.95 -9.41
N PHE A 416 26.89 -0.19 -9.56
CA PHE A 416 27.46 -1.55 -9.42
C PHE A 416 27.56 -2.28 -10.78
N ARG A 417 27.85 -1.53 -11.85
CA ARG A 417 28.06 -2.08 -13.18
C ARG A 417 29.51 -2.02 -13.58
N LYS A 418 29.94 -3.05 -14.29
CA LYS A 418 31.22 -3.07 -14.99
C LYS A 418 31.21 -2.10 -16.18
N ALA A 419 32.39 -1.80 -16.72
CA ALA A 419 32.53 -0.91 -17.89
C ALA A 419 31.75 -1.40 -19.13
N ASN A 420 31.50 -2.69 -19.26
CA ASN A 420 30.69 -3.29 -20.33
C ASN A 420 29.18 -3.26 -20.06
N GLY A 421 28.72 -2.63 -18.97
CA GLY A 421 27.31 -2.50 -18.58
C GLY A 421 26.71 -3.70 -17.85
N GLU A 422 27.45 -4.81 -17.68
CA GLU A 422 26.99 -5.96 -16.88
C GLU A 422 27.03 -5.68 -15.39
N SER A 423 26.22 -6.41 -14.59
CA SER A 423 26.28 -6.36 -13.14
C SER A 423 27.64 -6.83 -12.62
N ASP A 424 28.24 -6.10 -11.71
CA ASP A 424 29.37 -6.60 -10.92
C ASP A 424 28.85 -7.34 -9.68
N ASP A 425 28.54 -8.62 -9.86
CA ASP A 425 27.97 -9.46 -8.80
C ASP A 425 28.90 -9.57 -7.57
N ARG A 426 30.22 -9.42 -7.73
CA ARG A 426 31.18 -9.43 -6.62
C ARG A 426 31.11 -8.15 -5.81
N ALA A 427 31.02 -6.98 -6.50
CA ALA A 427 30.84 -5.70 -5.83
C ALA A 427 29.50 -5.65 -5.11
N VAL A 428 28.43 -6.14 -5.72
CA VAL A 428 27.09 -6.27 -5.12
C VAL A 428 27.15 -7.12 -3.86
N ALA A 429 27.70 -8.33 -3.94
CA ALA A 429 27.79 -9.24 -2.78
C ALA A 429 28.59 -8.63 -1.63
N ARG A 430 29.71 -7.94 -1.95
CA ARG A 430 30.53 -7.25 -0.94
C ARG A 430 29.76 -6.11 -0.26
N ALA A 431 29.08 -5.27 -1.03
CA ALA A 431 28.31 -4.16 -0.49
C ALA A 431 27.18 -4.63 0.44
N ILE A 432 26.48 -5.71 0.08
CA ILE A 432 25.47 -6.34 0.94
C ILE A 432 26.12 -6.85 2.24
N ALA A 433 27.21 -7.62 2.14
CA ALA A 433 27.90 -8.19 3.29
C ALA A 433 28.44 -7.12 4.25
N ASP A 434 28.99 -6.03 3.72
CA ASP A 434 29.49 -4.91 4.52
C ASP A 434 28.35 -4.17 5.24
N ALA A 435 27.22 -3.96 4.55
CA ALA A 435 26.06 -3.27 5.11
C ALA A 435 25.26 -4.10 6.12
N THR A 436 25.45 -5.43 6.15
CA THR A 436 24.73 -6.37 7.03
C THR A 436 25.66 -7.15 7.97
N ARG A 437 26.85 -6.59 8.22
CA ARG A 437 27.88 -7.26 9.02
C ARG A 437 27.37 -7.59 10.43
N GLY A 438 27.57 -8.85 10.85
CA GLY A 438 27.15 -9.37 12.16
C GLY A 438 25.71 -9.88 12.21
N LEU A 439 24.98 -9.85 11.10
CA LEU A 439 23.62 -10.37 10.98
C LEU A 439 23.58 -11.64 10.13
N ASP A 440 22.64 -12.56 10.45
CA ASP A 440 22.35 -13.74 9.62
C ASP A 440 21.31 -13.37 8.57
N ILE A 441 21.77 -12.91 7.39
CA ILE A 441 20.89 -12.52 6.28
C ILE A 441 20.78 -13.64 5.27
N ARG A 442 19.55 -14.06 4.99
CA ARG A 442 19.25 -15.17 4.10
C ARG A 442 18.44 -14.72 2.91
N TRP A 443 18.84 -15.19 1.74
CA TRP A 443 18.17 -14.91 0.48
C TRP A 443 17.59 -16.21 -0.07
N TYR A 444 16.27 -16.30 -0.08
CA TYR A 444 15.54 -17.52 -0.47
C TYR A 444 15.96 -18.05 -1.86
N TYR A 445 16.22 -17.14 -2.79
CA TYR A 445 16.73 -17.51 -4.13
C TYR A 445 18.24 -17.72 -4.19
N GLY A 446 18.95 -17.67 -3.08
CA GLY A 446 20.40 -17.86 -3.00
C GLY A 446 21.23 -16.69 -3.53
N LYS A 447 20.62 -15.62 -4.06
CA LYS A 447 21.31 -14.41 -4.54
C LYS A 447 20.71 -13.18 -3.89
N GLY A 448 21.57 -12.34 -3.28
CA GLY A 448 21.16 -11.10 -2.62
C GLY A 448 20.63 -10.06 -3.62
N ASP A 449 19.62 -9.30 -3.19
CA ASP A 449 19.15 -8.12 -3.92
C ASP A 449 19.70 -6.86 -3.25
N LEU A 450 20.65 -6.19 -3.91
CA LEU A 450 21.25 -4.95 -3.43
C LEU A 450 20.20 -3.88 -3.13
N THR A 451 19.15 -3.84 -3.93
CA THR A 451 18.11 -2.82 -3.81
C THR A 451 17.21 -3.02 -2.59
N GLU A 452 17.24 -4.20 -1.98
CA GLU A 452 16.53 -4.52 -0.73
C GLU A 452 17.50 -4.58 0.47
N SER A 453 18.80 -4.38 0.26
CA SER A 453 19.79 -4.21 1.31
C SER A 453 19.79 -2.76 1.87
N PRO A 454 20.46 -2.47 3.00
CA PRO A 454 20.54 -1.12 3.55
C PRO A 454 21.03 -0.06 2.55
N VAL A 455 21.82 -0.45 1.54
CA VAL A 455 22.32 0.43 0.47
C VAL A 455 21.20 1.05 -0.37
N GLY A 456 20.05 0.36 -0.49
CA GLY A 456 18.91 0.81 -1.29
C GLY A 456 18.00 1.84 -0.60
N TYR A 457 18.21 2.13 0.68
CA TYR A 457 17.29 2.92 1.50
C TYR A 457 17.93 4.23 1.99
N LYS A 458 17.10 5.18 2.43
CA LYS A 458 17.56 6.38 3.15
C LYS A 458 18.27 5.99 4.45
N PRO A 459 19.20 6.81 4.96
CA PRO A 459 19.83 6.55 6.24
C PRO A 459 18.80 6.44 7.38
N ALA A 460 18.82 5.33 8.11
CA ALA A 460 17.86 5.05 9.18
C ALA A 460 17.81 6.15 10.26
N ALA A 461 18.98 6.64 10.68
CA ALA A 461 19.07 7.71 11.67
C ALA A 461 18.41 9.02 11.21
N GLN A 462 18.51 9.33 9.92
CA GLN A 462 17.88 10.53 9.33
C GLN A 462 16.36 10.42 9.39
N VAL A 463 15.79 9.28 8.99
CA VAL A 463 14.32 9.08 9.00
C VAL A 463 13.80 9.10 10.43
N ARG A 464 14.48 8.42 11.36
CA ARG A 464 14.14 8.45 12.79
C ARG A 464 14.13 9.88 13.36
N ALA A 465 15.18 10.65 13.12
CA ALA A 465 15.26 12.03 13.58
C ALA A 465 14.11 12.91 13.03
N GLN A 466 13.64 12.65 11.82
CA GLN A 466 12.52 13.36 11.23
C GLN A 466 11.17 12.92 11.82
N ILE A 467 10.98 11.65 12.19
CA ILE A 467 9.79 11.19 12.93
C ILE A 467 9.62 11.99 14.23
N GLU A 468 10.71 12.14 14.99
CA GLU A 468 10.73 12.90 16.25
C GLU A 468 10.55 14.40 15.98
N TYR A 469 11.29 14.97 15.01
CA TYR A 469 11.26 16.39 14.67
C TYR A 469 9.87 16.89 14.26
N PHE A 470 9.15 16.13 13.45
CA PHE A 470 7.80 16.46 13.01
C PHE A 470 6.70 15.99 13.97
N GLY A 471 7.07 15.34 15.07
CA GLY A 471 6.10 14.87 16.06
C GLY A 471 5.09 13.87 15.50
N LEU A 472 5.54 12.91 14.70
CA LEU A 472 4.65 11.95 14.03
C LEU A 472 4.30 10.78 14.95
N ALA A 473 5.28 10.28 15.70
CA ALA A 473 5.12 9.18 16.64
C ALA A 473 6.21 9.22 17.72
N ASP A 474 5.92 8.66 18.89
CA ASP A 474 6.88 8.43 19.97
C ASP A 474 7.51 7.06 19.82
N VAL A 475 8.85 6.98 19.78
CA VAL A 475 9.58 5.71 19.81
C VAL A 475 9.65 5.23 21.24
N VAL A 476 8.93 4.15 21.59
CA VAL A 476 8.83 3.62 22.96
C VAL A 476 9.70 2.39 23.21
N ALA A 477 10.06 1.66 22.14
CA ALA A 477 11.00 0.54 22.20
C ALA A 477 11.59 0.27 20.80
N GLU A 478 12.56 -0.67 20.74
CA GLU A 478 13.23 -1.06 19.51
C GLU A 478 13.43 -2.57 19.46
N VAL A 479 13.19 -3.16 18.29
CA VAL A 479 13.57 -4.55 18.01
C VAL A 479 14.92 -4.54 17.31
N THR A 480 15.98 -4.92 18.03
CA THR A 480 17.35 -5.03 17.50
C THR A 480 17.45 -6.26 16.61
N PRO A 481 17.85 -6.15 15.32
CA PRO A 481 17.89 -7.29 14.40
C PRO A 481 18.96 -8.31 14.78
N LEU A 482 18.66 -9.59 14.60
CA LEU A 482 19.58 -10.72 14.68
C LEU A 482 19.81 -11.34 13.30
N GLY A 483 18.77 -11.34 12.48
CA GLY A 483 18.80 -11.87 11.14
C GLY A 483 17.49 -11.67 10.41
N CYS A 484 17.53 -11.84 9.09
CA CYS A 484 16.40 -11.56 8.22
C CYS A 484 16.38 -12.53 7.03
N ILE A 485 15.22 -12.93 6.60
CA ILE A 485 15.00 -13.71 5.38
C ILE A 485 14.19 -12.85 4.40
N MET A 486 14.70 -12.75 3.18
CA MET A 486 14.02 -12.10 2.04
C MET A 486 14.08 -13.00 0.81
N ALA A 487 13.26 -12.70 -0.20
CA ALA A 487 13.26 -13.47 -1.44
C ALA A 487 14.62 -13.40 -2.16
N GLY A 488 15.19 -12.22 -2.28
CA GLY A 488 16.44 -11.97 -3.00
C GLY A 488 16.25 -11.80 -4.51
N ASP A 489 17.35 -11.85 -5.27
CA ASP A 489 17.32 -11.67 -6.72
C ASP A 489 16.91 -12.97 -7.43
N GLY A 490 15.61 -13.16 -7.61
CA GLY A 490 15.01 -14.31 -8.31
C GLY A 490 15.11 -14.28 -9.84
N GLY A 491 15.91 -13.37 -10.39
CA GLY A 491 16.08 -13.19 -11.83
C GLY A 491 15.42 -11.92 -12.37
N PRO A 492 15.05 -11.87 -13.66
CA PRO A 492 14.54 -10.66 -14.30
C PRO A 492 13.29 -10.11 -13.59
N GLN A 493 13.40 -8.89 -13.11
CA GLN A 493 12.30 -8.17 -12.44
C GLN A 493 11.61 -7.22 -13.43
N PRO A 494 10.27 -6.98 -13.32
CA PRO A 494 9.53 -6.12 -14.26
C PRO A 494 10.05 -4.68 -14.33
N TRP A 495 10.67 -4.17 -13.26
CA TRP A 495 11.23 -2.83 -13.17
C TRP A 495 12.65 -2.71 -13.74
N ARG A 496 13.34 -3.84 -14.06
CA ARG A 496 14.65 -3.83 -14.74
C ARG A 496 14.45 -3.57 -16.22
N ARG A 497 15.16 -2.59 -16.78
CA ARG A 497 15.11 -2.30 -18.22
C ARG A 497 15.71 -3.46 -19.02
N GLN A 498 15.08 -3.83 -20.13
CA GLN A 498 15.50 -4.96 -20.97
C GLN A 498 16.86 -4.73 -21.66
N ASP A 499 17.24 -3.46 -21.89
CA ASP A 499 18.53 -3.07 -22.47
C ASP A 499 19.74 -3.48 -21.63
N HIS A 500 19.53 -3.77 -20.35
CA HIS A 500 20.56 -4.20 -19.40
C HIS A 500 20.59 -5.71 -19.14
N LEU A 501 19.73 -6.46 -19.80
CA LEU A 501 19.65 -7.90 -19.66
C LEU A 501 20.60 -8.61 -20.61
N THR A 502 21.22 -9.69 -20.13
CA THR A 502 21.99 -10.59 -21.02
C THR A 502 21.06 -11.24 -22.06
N PRO A 503 21.59 -11.68 -23.20
CA PRO A 503 20.78 -12.38 -24.22
C PRO A 503 20.03 -13.59 -23.66
N LYS A 504 20.60 -14.30 -22.68
CA LYS A 504 19.96 -15.44 -21.99
C LYS A 504 18.77 -14.99 -21.15
N GLN A 505 18.89 -13.87 -20.44
CA GLN A 505 17.81 -13.29 -19.63
C GLN A 505 16.68 -12.74 -20.49
N LYS A 506 17.01 -12.09 -21.63
CA LYS A 506 16.00 -11.62 -22.60
C LYS A 506 15.17 -12.78 -23.14
N ARG A 507 15.80 -13.88 -23.57
CA ARG A 507 15.10 -15.10 -24.01
C ARG A 507 14.22 -15.71 -22.92
N GLN A 508 14.65 -15.68 -21.66
CA GLN A 508 13.83 -16.18 -20.56
C GLN A 508 12.59 -15.31 -20.30
N ILE A 509 12.71 -13.99 -20.45
CA ILE A 509 11.57 -13.07 -20.32
C ILE A 509 10.59 -13.28 -21.48
N GLU A 510 11.09 -13.33 -22.71
CA GLU A 510 10.29 -13.60 -23.91
C GLU A 510 9.52 -14.91 -23.78
N HIS A 511 10.19 -15.99 -23.40
CA HIS A 511 9.57 -17.29 -23.21
C HIS A 511 8.51 -17.31 -22.06
N ARG A 512 8.69 -16.48 -21.01
CA ARG A 512 7.69 -16.32 -19.96
C ARG A 512 6.52 -15.44 -20.42
N ALA A 513 6.78 -14.40 -21.22
CA ALA A 513 5.76 -13.55 -21.80
C ALA A 513 4.88 -14.33 -22.78
N ASP A 514 5.49 -15.20 -23.61
CA ASP A 514 4.77 -16.07 -24.54
C ASP A 514 3.90 -17.09 -23.80
N ARG A 515 4.41 -17.77 -22.77
CA ARG A 515 3.61 -18.67 -21.92
C ARG A 515 2.45 -17.96 -21.21
N ARG A 516 2.59 -16.67 -20.92
CA ARG A 516 1.55 -15.85 -20.30
C ARG A 516 0.47 -15.48 -21.33
N LYS A 517 0.87 -15.17 -22.57
CA LYS A 517 -0.04 -14.94 -23.70
C LYS A 517 -0.80 -16.21 -24.07
N ASP A 518 -0.12 -17.36 -24.11
CA ASP A 518 -0.73 -18.66 -24.38
C ASP A 518 -1.77 -19.04 -23.32
N ARG A 519 -1.47 -18.79 -22.04
CA ARG A 519 -2.44 -19.01 -20.94
C ARG A 519 -3.62 -18.03 -21.00
N GLN A 520 -3.39 -16.78 -21.42
CA GLN A 520 -4.48 -15.82 -21.60
C GLN A 520 -5.34 -16.16 -22.82
N SER A 521 -4.74 -16.63 -23.90
CA SER A 521 -5.49 -17.05 -25.09
C SER A 521 -6.28 -18.36 -24.87
N LEU A 522 -5.74 -19.29 -24.06
CA LEU A 522 -6.47 -20.49 -23.64
C LEU A 522 -7.68 -20.13 -22.77
N ARG A 523 -7.52 -19.25 -21.78
CA ARG A 523 -8.63 -18.77 -20.94
C ARG A 523 -9.69 -17.99 -21.75
N HIS A 524 -9.28 -17.23 -22.76
CA HIS A 524 -10.24 -16.56 -23.66
C HIS A 524 -10.96 -17.53 -24.63
N ARG A 525 -10.40 -18.71 -24.89
CA ARG A 525 -11.09 -19.76 -25.63
C ARG A 525 -12.08 -20.52 -24.73
N GLU A 526 -11.67 -20.90 -23.52
CA GLU A 526 -12.52 -21.53 -22.53
C GLU A 526 -13.76 -20.67 -22.18
N THR A 527 -13.59 -19.35 -21.96
CA THR A 527 -14.73 -18.44 -21.72
C THR A 527 -15.61 -18.18 -22.93
N ARG A 528 -15.15 -18.47 -24.16
CA ARG A 528 -16.00 -18.36 -25.36
C ARG A 528 -16.73 -19.67 -25.70
N GLU A 529 -16.24 -20.80 -25.23
CA GLU A 529 -16.93 -22.09 -25.35
C GLU A 529 -18.03 -22.24 -24.29
N ASP A 530 -17.84 -21.66 -23.09
CA ASP A 530 -18.86 -21.62 -22.03
C ASP A 530 -20.01 -20.59 -22.31
N ASP A 531 -19.80 -19.60 -23.16
CA ASP A 531 -20.83 -18.65 -23.61
C ASP A 531 -21.61 -19.13 -24.86
N ALA A 532 -21.29 -20.32 -25.40
CA ALA A 532 -21.86 -20.84 -26.64
C ALA A 532 -22.73 -22.11 -26.46
N ASP A 533 -22.90 -22.61 -25.21
CA ASP A 533 -23.86 -23.63 -24.79
C ASP A 533 -24.89 -22.99 -23.84
#